data_078b62fc35c01ac7c5917a7b9590a420
#
_entry.id   078b62fc35c01ac7c5917a7b9590a420
#
_cell.length_a   1.000
_cell.length_b   1.000
_cell.length_c   1.000
_cell.angle_alpha   90.00
_cell.angle_beta   90.00
_cell.angle_gamma   90.00
#
_symmetry.space_group_name_H-M   'P 1'
#
loop_
_entity.id
_entity.type
_entity.pdbx_description
1 polymer ?
#
loop_
_entity_poly.entity_id
_entity_poly.type
_entity_poly.pdbx_seq_one_letter_code
_entity_poly.pdbx_strand_id
1 'polypeptide(L)'
;NAFLEGYLDSLLTCGRAIGEIVPAAGNREIAAVLWGRVEDIEIQEGDHPLAFVICGPDERGRMGPLPCQDLLLFTPLNPEADSPYGVSLLRGLPFLADILMKIYHTIGVNWERCGSLRFAVTCRDGGNGQAEERSRMLAGEWSRAMQDTKSGSVRDFVAVGDVDIRVIGADAPILDSEVPVRQILEQVVAKTGIPPFMLGLSWSSTERMSSQQADMLTTEITAIRRTLTPVVERICR
;
A
#
# COMPACT_ATOMS: atom_id res chain seq x y z
N ASN A 1 -4.53 26.50 -5.82
CA ASN A 1 -3.64 25.41 -5.39
C ASN A 1 -4.38 24.06 -5.37
N ALA A 2 -5.62 23.98 -4.81
CA ALA A 2 -6.39 22.73 -4.73
C ALA A 2 -6.57 22.00 -6.07
N PHE A 3 -6.78 22.74 -7.17
CA PHE A 3 -6.85 22.15 -8.52
C PHE A 3 -5.54 21.43 -8.87
N LEU A 4 -4.40 22.11 -8.74
CA LEU A 4 -3.10 21.51 -9.08
C LEU A 4 -2.74 20.32 -8.22
N GLU A 5 -3.09 20.36 -6.94
CA GLU A 5 -2.88 19.23 -6.02
C GLU A 5 -3.70 18.02 -6.44
N GLY A 6 -5.02 18.17 -6.65
CA GLY A 6 -5.89 17.08 -7.08
C GLY A 6 -5.57 16.57 -8.49
N TYR A 7 -5.18 17.47 -9.38
CA TYR A 7 -4.75 17.13 -10.75
C TYR A 7 -3.45 16.32 -10.74
N LEU A 8 -2.47 16.73 -9.93
CA LEU A 8 -1.19 16.05 -9.78
C LEU A 8 -1.35 14.69 -9.09
N ASP A 9 -2.18 14.62 -8.06
CA ASP A 9 -2.49 13.36 -7.38
C ASP A 9 -3.07 12.35 -8.38
N SER A 10 -4.06 12.76 -9.17
CA SER A 10 -4.65 11.94 -10.23
C SER A 10 -3.61 11.52 -11.29
N LEU A 11 -2.73 12.44 -11.69
CA LEU A 11 -1.69 12.18 -12.67
C LEU A 11 -0.71 11.10 -12.20
N LEU A 12 -0.27 11.16 -10.95
CA LEU A 12 0.72 10.22 -10.39
C LEU A 12 0.10 8.87 -10.03
N THR A 13 -1.12 8.87 -9.49
CA THR A 13 -1.81 7.66 -9.04
C THR A 13 -2.45 6.88 -10.17
N CYS A 14 -3.14 7.57 -11.10
CA CYS A 14 -3.85 6.94 -12.21
C CYS A 14 -3.04 6.94 -13.51
N GLY A 15 -1.93 7.69 -13.58
CA GLY A 15 -1.14 7.87 -14.80
C GLY A 15 -1.75 8.85 -15.78
N ARG A 16 -2.84 9.50 -15.43
CA ARG A 16 -3.52 10.51 -16.22
C ARG A 16 -4.31 11.44 -15.34
N ALA A 17 -4.51 12.67 -15.81
CA ALA A 17 -5.35 13.64 -15.12
C ALA A 17 -6.28 14.34 -16.12
N ILE A 18 -7.46 14.70 -15.65
CA ILE A 18 -8.42 15.49 -16.39
C ILE A 18 -8.86 16.69 -15.57
N GLY A 19 -9.12 17.79 -16.24
CA GLY A 19 -9.69 19.00 -15.66
C GLY A 19 -10.56 19.73 -16.66
N GLU A 20 -11.29 20.71 -16.18
CA GLU A 20 -12.17 21.55 -16.96
C GLU A 20 -11.97 23.00 -16.56
N ILE A 21 -11.87 23.87 -17.57
CA ILE A 21 -11.89 25.32 -17.40
C ILE A 21 -13.36 25.77 -17.52
N VAL A 22 -13.90 26.33 -16.46
CA VAL A 22 -15.25 26.85 -16.42
C VAL A 22 -15.20 28.35 -16.69
N PRO A 23 -15.67 28.85 -17.84
CA PRO A 23 -15.69 30.26 -18.15
C PRO A 23 -16.76 31.01 -17.34
N ALA A 24 -16.49 32.27 -17.02
CA ALA A 24 -17.48 33.15 -16.43
C ALA A 24 -18.51 33.62 -17.49
N ALA A 25 -19.62 34.16 -17.04
CA ALA A 25 -20.63 34.74 -17.90
C ALA A 25 -20.02 35.82 -18.81
N GLY A 26 -20.00 35.55 -20.12
CA GLY A 26 -19.39 36.44 -21.13
C GLY A 26 -18.05 35.96 -21.69
N ASN A 27 -17.54 34.80 -21.29
CA ASN A 27 -16.33 34.10 -21.79
C ASN A 27 -15.02 34.95 -21.80
N ARG A 28 -14.94 35.94 -20.93
CA ARG A 28 -13.74 36.81 -20.84
C ARG A 28 -12.86 36.48 -19.64
N GLU A 29 -13.39 35.75 -18.69
CA GLU A 29 -12.72 35.41 -17.44
C GLU A 29 -12.97 33.96 -17.09
N ILE A 30 -12.08 33.37 -16.34
CA ILE A 30 -12.24 32.03 -15.81
C ILE A 30 -13.00 32.11 -14.48
N ALA A 31 -14.14 31.46 -14.39
CA ALA A 31 -14.91 31.37 -13.16
C ALA A 31 -14.31 30.34 -12.20
N ALA A 32 -13.89 29.20 -12.73
CA ALA A 32 -13.28 28.12 -11.94
C ALA A 32 -12.42 27.21 -12.84
N VAL A 33 -11.51 26.47 -12.22
CA VAL A 33 -10.81 25.34 -12.84
C VAL A 33 -11.04 24.15 -11.92
N LEU A 34 -11.63 23.09 -12.47
CA LEU A 34 -12.03 21.90 -11.73
C LEU A 34 -11.22 20.72 -12.24
N TRP A 35 -10.85 19.79 -11.35
CA TRP A 35 -10.32 18.49 -11.74
C TRP A 35 -11.45 17.46 -11.73
N GLY A 36 -11.39 16.50 -12.65
CA GLY A 36 -12.36 15.43 -12.79
C GLY A 36 -11.81 14.07 -12.37
N ARG A 37 -12.71 13.10 -12.25
CA ARG A 37 -12.37 11.70 -11.99
C ARG A 37 -12.00 11.03 -13.31
N VAL A 38 -10.81 10.49 -13.37
CA VAL A 38 -10.28 9.85 -14.60
C VAL A 38 -10.86 8.46 -14.85
N GLU A 39 -11.48 7.85 -13.84
CA GLU A 39 -12.17 6.56 -13.95
C GLU A 39 -13.48 6.67 -14.74
N ASP A 40 -14.08 7.86 -14.74
CA ASP A 40 -15.38 8.12 -15.35
C ASP A 40 -15.23 8.58 -16.80
N ILE A 41 -14.03 8.61 -17.37
CA ILE A 41 -13.80 9.07 -18.74
C ILE A 41 -13.19 8.00 -19.63
N GLU A 42 -13.53 8.07 -20.90
CA GLU A 42 -12.93 7.31 -22.00
C GLU A 42 -12.37 8.25 -23.06
N ILE A 43 -11.28 7.85 -23.69
CA ILE A 43 -10.72 8.57 -24.82
C ILE A 43 -11.02 7.76 -26.07
N GLN A 44 -11.68 8.38 -27.04
CA GLN A 44 -12.00 7.81 -28.32
C GLN A 44 -11.18 8.51 -29.42
N GLU A 45 -10.90 7.80 -30.51
CA GLU A 45 -10.29 8.38 -31.70
C GLU A 45 -11.25 9.42 -32.30
N GLY A 46 -10.69 10.56 -32.63
CA GLY A 46 -11.42 11.63 -33.35
C GLY A 46 -11.37 11.45 -34.87
N ASP A 47 -11.79 12.47 -35.58
CA ASP A 47 -11.82 12.47 -37.05
C ASP A 47 -10.41 12.45 -37.70
N HIS A 48 -9.37 12.60 -36.93
CA HIS A 48 -7.98 12.62 -37.36
C HIS A 48 -7.11 11.73 -36.44
N PRO A 49 -6.10 11.00 -36.96
CA PRO A 49 -5.27 10.08 -36.19
C PRO A 49 -4.56 10.68 -34.95
N LEU A 50 -4.40 12.01 -34.94
CA LEU A 50 -3.80 12.73 -33.80
C LEU A 50 -4.85 13.45 -32.93
N ALA A 51 -6.14 13.37 -33.31
CA ALA A 51 -7.23 13.94 -32.55
C ALA A 51 -7.85 12.87 -31.67
N PHE A 52 -8.15 13.22 -30.45
CA PHE A 52 -8.90 12.39 -29.55
C PHE A 52 -10.07 13.16 -28.97
N VAL A 53 -11.14 12.44 -28.67
CA VAL A 53 -12.35 12.99 -28.07
C VAL A 53 -12.49 12.41 -26.67
N ILE A 54 -12.64 13.28 -25.70
CA ILE A 54 -12.86 12.89 -24.30
C ILE A 54 -14.34 12.65 -24.11
N CYS A 55 -14.68 11.43 -23.75
CA CYS A 55 -16.05 10.99 -23.49
C CYS A 55 -16.24 10.80 -21.98
N GLY A 56 -17.45 11.08 -21.50
CA GLY A 56 -17.86 10.90 -20.13
C GLY A 56 -19.33 10.47 -20.04
N PRO A 57 -19.82 10.08 -18.85
CA PRO A 57 -21.19 9.70 -18.65
C PRO A 57 -22.13 10.93 -18.73
N ASP A 58 -23.23 10.77 -19.44
CA ASP A 58 -24.33 11.72 -19.41
C ASP A 58 -25.17 11.57 -18.10
N GLU A 59 -26.19 12.41 -17.91
CA GLU A 59 -27.11 12.33 -16.76
C GLU A 59 -27.81 10.95 -16.62
N ARG A 60 -27.80 10.14 -17.67
CA ARG A 60 -28.38 8.80 -17.71
C ARG A 60 -27.31 7.70 -17.60
N GLY A 61 -26.06 8.07 -17.36
CA GLY A 61 -24.93 7.14 -17.26
C GLY A 61 -24.45 6.56 -18.59
N ARG A 62 -24.83 7.12 -19.75
CA ARG A 62 -24.35 6.66 -21.06
C ARG A 62 -23.09 7.43 -21.45
N MET A 63 -22.07 6.72 -21.88
CA MET A 63 -20.83 7.32 -22.36
C MET A 63 -21.07 8.07 -23.69
N GLY A 64 -20.56 9.28 -23.75
CA GLY A 64 -20.63 10.11 -24.95
C GLY A 64 -19.63 11.26 -24.88
N PRO A 65 -19.37 11.94 -26.01
CA PRO A 65 -18.47 13.08 -26.05
C PRO A 65 -18.87 14.15 -25.03
N LEU A 66 -17.92 14.57 -24.21
CA LEU A 66 -18.14 15.69 -23.29
C LEU A 66 -18.26 16.99 -24.12
N PRO A 67 -19.12 17.92 -23.69
CA PRO A 67 -19.21 19.23 -24.35
C PRO A 67 -17.93 20.03 -24.16
N CYS A 68 -17.70 21.02 -25.02
CA CYS A 68 -16.61 21.98 -24.86
C CYS A 68 -15.20 21.34 -24.75
N GLN A 69 -14.88 20.41 -25.64
CA GLN A 69 -13.57 19.72 -25.69
C GLN A 69 -12.39 20.68 -25.55
N ASP A 70 -12.52 21.90 -26.05
CA ASP A 70 -11.49 22.94 -25.98
C ASP A 70 -11.24 23.47 -24.56
N LEU A 71 -12.16 23.26 -23.63
CA LEU A 71 -12.04 23.68 -22.24
C LEU A 71 -11.57 22.52 -21.35
N LEU A 72 -11.47 21.31 -21.89
CA LEU A 72 -10.99 20.15 -21.17
C LEU A 72 -9.45 20.14 -21.16
N LEU A 73 -8.91 19.89 -19.98
CA LEU A 73 -7.48 19.69 -19.73
C LEU A 73 -7.25 18.19 -19.56
N PHE A 74 -6.43 17.60 -20.41
CA PHE A 74 -6.05 16.19 -20.29
C PHE A 74 -4.55 16.04 -20.37
N THR A 75 -3.97 15.30 -19.46
CA THR A 75 -2.53 15.03 -19.40
C THR A 75 -2.29 13.56 -19.12
N PRO A 76 -1.69 12.80 -20.04
CA PRO A 76 -1.18 11.46 -19.78
C PRO A 76 0.25 11.55 -19.20
N LEU A 77 0.57 10.66 -18.26
CA LEU A 77 1.92 10.48 -17.73
C LEU A 77 2.61 9.32 -18.46
N ASN A 78 3.73 9.59 -19.12
CA ASN A 78 4.52 8.58 -19.85
C ASN A 78 3.64 7.63 -20.69
N PRO A 79 2.86 8.14 -21.66
CA PRO A 79 1.98 7.31 -22.47
C PRO A 79 2.77 6.28 -23.28
N GLU A 80 2.23 5.07 -23.42
CA GLU A 80 2.74 4.06 -24.33
C GLU A 80 2.43 4.46 -25.78
N ALA A 81 3.24 4.00 -26.74
CA ALA A 81 3.16 4.45 -28.14
C ALA A 81 1.78 4.23 -28.78
N ASP A 82 1.10 3.16 -28.39
CA ASP A 82 -0.20 2.76 -28.96
C ASP A 82 -1.40 3.07 -28.06
N SER A 83 -1.18 3.92 -27.03
CA SER A 83 -2.24 4.22 -26.07
C SER A 83 -2.28 5.72 -25.74
N PRO A 84 -3.44 6.37 -25.82
CA PRO A 84 -3.60 7.75 -25.38
C PRO A 84 -3.54 7.88 -23.85
N TYR A 85 -3.63 6.75 -23.16
CA TYR A 85 -3.60 6.71 -21.70
C TYR A 85 -2.16 6.69 -21.20
N GLY A 86 -1.93 7.42 -20.11
CA GLY A 86 -0.65 7.37 -19.43
C GLY A 86 -0.51 6.16 -18.50
N VAL A 87 0.68 5.99 -17.98
CA VAL A 87 1.05 4.92 -17.06
C VAL A 87 1.25 5.47 -15.67
N SER A 88 0.53 4.92 -14.69
CA SER A 88 0.67 5.29 -13.28
C SER A 88 2.11 5.07 -12.77
N LEU A 89 2.61 6.02 -11.99
CA LEU A 89 3.87 5.86 -11.26
C LEU A 89 3.81 4.67 -10.29
N LEU A 90 2.61 4.38 -9.79
CA LEU A 90 2.36 3.32 -8.81
C LEU A 90 2.12 1.94 -9.46
N ARG A 91 2.21 1.84 -10.81
CA ARG A 91 2.03 0.57 -11.52
C ARG A 91 3.00 -0.48 -10.99
N GLY A 92 2.46 -1.60 -10.53
CA GLY A 92 3.22 -2.71 -9.95
C GLY A 92 3.46 -2.63 -8.44
N LEU A 93 3.24 -1.48 -7.80
CA LEU A 93 3.28 -1.38 -6.33
C LEU A 93 2.21 -2.23 -5.62
N PRO A 94 0.98 -2.39 -6.14
CA PRO A 94 -0.02 -3.24 -5.49
C PRO A 94 0.47 -4.67 -5.25
N PHE A 95 1.19 -5.26 -6.22
CA PHE A 95 1.79 -6.58 -6.07
C PHE A 95 2.85 -6.63 -4.95
N LEU A 96 3.74 -5.63 -4.91
CA LEU A 96 4.76 -5.53 -3.86
C LEU A 96 4.16 -5.29 -2.48
N ALA A 97 3.12 -4.44 -2.41
CA ALA A 97 2.39 -4.16 -1.19
C ALA A 97 1.68 -5.42 -0.64
N ASP A 98 1.06 -6.22 -1.52
CA ASP A 98 0.41 -7.47 -1.12
C ASP A 98 1.40 -8.47 -0.51
N ILE A 99 2.60 -8.61 -1.12
CA ILE A 99 3.65 -9.46 -0.56
C ILE A 99 4.13 -8.92 0.79
N LEU A 100 4.36 -7.62 0.90
CA LEU A 100 4.82 -6.98 2.13
C LEU A 100 3.81 -7.16 3.26
N MET A 101 2.53 -6.97 2.98
CA MET A 101 1.45 -7.19 3.95
C MET A 101 1.36 -8.64 4.42
N LYS A 102 1.56 -9.62 3.52
CA LYS A 102 1.64 -11.04 3.89
C LYS A 102 2.82 -11.34 4.80
N ILE A 103 3.98 -10.72 4.54
CA ILE A 103 5.15 -10.87 5.41
C ILE A 103 4.87 -10.27 6.79
N TYR A 104 4.32 -9.06 6.87
CA TYR A 104 3.97 -8.43 8.15
C TYR A 104 2.92 -9.24 8.92
N HIS A 105 1.92 -9.78 8.23
CA HIS A 105 0.96 -10.68 8.86
C HIS A 105 1.64 -11.93 9.44
N THR A 106 2.56 -12.53 8.68
CA THR A 106 3.32 -13.71 9.12
C THR A 106 4.20 -13.38 10.32
N ILE A 107 4.86 -12.21 10.32
CA ILE A 107 5.62 -11.71 11.46
C ILE A 107 4.70 -11.61 12.68
N GLY A 108 3.53 -10.95 12.56
CA GLY A 108 2.57 -10.82 13.65
C GLY A 108 2.14 -12.18 14.23
N VAL A 109 1.76 -13.13 13.36
CA VAL A 109 1.40 -14.49 13.78
C VAL A 109 2.57 -15.20 14.48
N ASN A 110 3.80 -15.03 13.99
CA ASN A 110 4.98 -15.63 14.63
C ASN A 110 5.24 -15.01 16.01
N TRP A 111 5.10 -13.68 16.15
CA TRP A 111 5.22 -13.01 17.43
C TRP A 111 4.17 -13.49 18.45
N GLU A 112 2.91 -13.63 18.01
CA GLU A 112 1.86 -14.21 18.86
C GLU A 112 2.18 -15.65 19.28
N ARG A 113 2.72 -16.45 18.34
CA ARG A 113 3.11 -17.84 18.60
C ARG A 113 4.29 -17.94 19.57
N CYS A 114 5.30 -17.12 19.39
CA CYS A 114 6.48 -17.08 20.25
C CYS A 114 6.17 -16.44 21.61
N GLY A 115 5.30 -15.42 21.65
CA GLY A 115 4.85 -14.78 22.89
C GLY A 115 3.85 -15.60 23.70
N SER A 116 3.15 -16.54 23.07
CA SER A 116 2.22 -17.45 23.74
C SER A 116 2.93 -18.75 24.08
N LEU A 117 3.47 -18.85 25.29
CA LEU A 117 4.05 -20.10 25.79
C LEU A 117 3.00 -21.20 25.70
N ARG A 118 3.27 -22.22 24.91
CA ARG A 118 2.45 -23.43 24.81
C ARG A 118 3.15 -24.53 25.56
N PHE A 119 2.37 -25.24 26.36
CA PHE A 119 2.90 -26.33 27.17
C PHE A 119 2.28 -27.64 26.70
N ALA A 120 3.08 -28.68 26.51
CA ALA A 120 2.62 -30.04 26.41
C ALA A 120 2.78 -30.67 27.79
N VAL A 121 1.68 -31.04 28.38
CA VAL A 121 1.65 -31.76 29.66
C VAL A 121 1.36 -33.22 29.35
N THR A 122 2.35 -34.09 29.57
CA THR A 122 2.24 -35.51 29.32
C THR A 122 2.20 -36.24 30.67
N CYS A 123 1.17 -37.02 30.89
CA CYS A 123 1.09 -37.92 32.05
C CYS A 123 1.47 -39.33 31.61
N ARG A 124 2.41 -39.96 32.31
CA ARG A 124 2.71 -41.38 32.08
C ARG A 124 1.71 -42.23 32.81
N ASP A 125 1.19 -43.25 32.11
CA ASP A 125 0.24 -44.19 32.68
C ASP A 125 0.97 -45.12 33.66
N GLY A 126 0.60 -45.05 34.93
CA GLY A 126 1.11 -45.93 35.99
C GLY A 126 0.44 -47.29 36.03
N GLY A 127 -0.27 -47.72 34.97
CA GLY A 127 -0.86 -49.06 34.88
C GLY A 127 -2.19 -49.28 35.62
N ASN A 128 -2.78 -48.24 36.23
CA ASN A 128 -3.98 -48.37 37.07
C ASN A 128 -5.31 -47.99 36.37
N GLY A 129 -5.33 -47.84 35.07
CA GLY A 129 -6.56 -47.54 34.30
C GLY A 129 -7.20 -46.17 34.56
N GLN A 130 -6.57 -45.31 35.36
CA GLN A 130 -7.07 -43.98 35.72
C GLN A 130 -6.39 -42.81 34.95
N ALA A 131 -5.63 -43.13 33.91
CA ALA A 131 -4.86 -42.16 33.16
C ALA A 131 -5.76 -41.09 32.51
N GLU A 132 -6.92 -41.47 32.02
CA GLU A 132 -7.86 -40.56 31.36
C GLU A 132 -8.52 -39.56 32.32
N GLU A 133 -8.84 -40.01 33.52
CA GLU A 133 -9.45 -39.17 34.57
C GLU A 133 -8.43 -38.17 35.14
N ARG A 134 -7.18 -38.62 35.36
CA ARG A 134 -6.06 -37.77 35.76
C ARG A 134 -5.74 -36.71 34.67
N SER A 135 -5.75 -37.11 33.41
CA SER A 135 -5.49 -36.21 32.27
C SER A 135 -6.56 -35.11 32.19
N ARG A 136 -7.83 -35.44 32.41
CA ARG A 136 -8.93 -34.45 32.45
C ARG A 136 -8.81 -33.50 33.65
N MET A 137 -8.44 -33.99 34.81
CA MET A 137 -8.23 -33.14 35.99
C MET A 137 -7.06 -32.16 35.79
N LEU A 138 -5.93 -32.65 35.28
CA LEU A 138 -4.77 -31.83 34.96
C LEU A 138 -5.09 -30.78 33.89
N ALA A 139 -5.83 -31.13 32.84
CA ALA A 139 -6.27 -30.21 31.82
C ALA A 139 -7.18 -29.10 32.38
N GLY A 140 -8.04 -29.45 33.34
CA GLY A 140 -8.90 -28.48 34.04
C GLY A 140 -8.10 -27.49 34.90
N GLU A 141 -7.18 -27.99 35.72
CA GLU A 141 -6.30 -27.14 36.55
C GLU A 141 -5.37 -26.26 35.71
N TRP A 142 -4.81 -26.84 34.63
CA TRP A 142 -3.98 -26.10 33.70
C TRP A 142 -4.76 -24.97 33.00
N SER A 143 -5.99 -25.24 32.55
CA SER A 143 -6.86 -24.25 31.92
C SER A 143 -7.16 -23.08 32.87
N ARG A 144 -7.41 -23.38 34.18
CA ARG A 144 -7.63 -22.34 35.20
C ARG A 144 -6.38 -21.50 35.43
N ALA A 145 -5.21 -22.14 35.57
CA ALA A 145 -3.94 -21.41 35.75
C ALA A 145 -3.61 -20.50 34.56
N MET A 146 -3.91 -20.95 33.33
CA MET A 146 -3.71 -20.14 32.12
C MET A 146 -4.70 -18.98 32.01
N GLN A 147 -5.94 -19.15 32.46
CA GLN A 147 -6.93 -18.06 32.51
C GLN A 147 -6.54 -16.99 33.53
N ASP A 148 -6.05 -17.42 34.71
CA ASP A 148 -5.56 -16.50 35.74
C ASP A 148 -4.33 -15.70 35.25
N THR A 149 -3.44 -16.34 34.50
CA THR A 149 -2.28 -15.65 33.91
C THR A 149 -2.70 -14.57 32.89
N LYS A 150 -3.76 -14.80 32.08
CA LYS A 150 -4.32 -13.79 31.16
C LYS A 150 -4.93 -12.60 31.91
N SER A 151 -5.39 -12.78 33.12
CA SER A 151 -5.91 -11.72 33.99
C SER A 151 -4.83 -10.99 34.80
N GLY A 152 -3.54 -11.30 34.58
CA GLY A 152 -2.39 -10.67 35.23
C GLY A 152 -2.00 -11.29 36.57
N SER A 153 -2.60 -12.40 36.95
CA SER A 153 -2.25 -13.18 38.15
C SER A 153 -1.41 -14.39 37.75
N VAL A 154 -0.14 -14.40 38.09
CA VAL A 154 0.74 -15.56 37.86
C VAL A 154 0.55 -16.57 38.99
N ARG A 155 0.06 -17.78 38.66
CA ARG A 155 -0.01 -18.90 39.56
C ARG A 155 0.93 -20.00 39.13
N ASP A 156 1.70 -20.51 40.09
CA ASP A 156 2.53 -21.68 39.88
C ASP A 156 1.67 -22.92 39.78
N PHE A 157 1.94 -23.75 38.78
CA PHE A 157 1.27 -25.05 38.63
C PHE A 157 2.08 -26.12 39.39
N VAL A 158 1.44 -26.78 40.34
CA VAL A 158 2.04 -27.88 41.07
C VAL A 158 1.30 -29.17 40.71
N ALA A 159 1.98 -30.11 40.05
CA ALA A 159 1.47 -31.43 39.74
C ALA A 159 2.13 -32.46 40.63
N VAL A 160 1.30 -33.39 41.16
CA VAL A 160 1.79 -34.55 41.92
C VAL A 160 1.65 -35.79 41.04
N GLY A 161 2.79 -36.44 40.72
CA GLY A 161 2.83 -37.64 39.88
C GLY A 161 3.91 -37.58 38.80
N ASP A 162 3.97 -38.59 37.93
CA ASP A 162 4.90 -38.63 36.78
C ASP A 162 4.34 -37.79 35.63
N VAL A 163 4.56 -36.48 35.72
CA VAL A 163 4.10 -35.49 34.76
C VAL A 163 5.34 -34.84 34.10
N ASP A 164 5.43 -34.96 32.79
CA ASP A 164 6.46 -34.25 31.98
C ASP A 164 5.84 -33.00 31.32
N ILE A 165 6.39 -31.83 31.64
CA ILE A 165 5.93 -30.53 31.08
C ILE A 165 6.99 -30.04 30.15
N ARG A 166 6.66 -29.94 28.88
CA ARG A 166 7.52 -29.38 27.84
C ARG A 166 6.93 -28.09 27.26
N VAL A 167 7.77 -27.10 27.15
CA VAL A 167 7.40 -25.87 26.43
C VAL A 167 7.49 -26.14 24.92
N ILE A 168 6.39 -25.95 24.22
CA ILE A 168 6.36 -26.09 22.74
C ILE A 168 6.46 -24.73 22.09
N GLY A 169 7.42 -24.58 21.17
CA GLY A 169 7.55 -23.39 20.36
C GLY A 169 8.47 -22.31 20.91
N ALA A 170 9.04 -22.49 22.12
CA ALA A 170 10.03 -21.56 22.67
C ALA A 170 11.37 -21.62 21.92
N ASP A 171 11.70 -22.77 21.33
CA ASP A 171 12.95 -22.99 20.57
C ASP A 171 12.78 -22.79 19.06
N ALA A 172 11.58 -22.43 18.59
CA ALA A 172 11.39 -22.13 17.17
C ALA A 172 12.06 -20.80 16.84
N PRO A 173 13.07 -20.77 15.94
CA PRO A 173 13.71 -19.53 15.57
C PRO A 173 12.65 -18.58 15.00
N ILE A 174 12.64 -17.34 15.47
CA ILE A 174 11.84 -16.28 14.84
C ILE A 174 12.32 -16.18 13.40
N LEU A 175 11.42 -16.29 12.46
CA LEU A 175 11.74 -16.18 11.04
C LEU A 175 12.43 -14.84 10.79
N ASP A 176 13.66 -14.88 10.32
CA ASP A 176 14.36 -13.68 9.88
C ASP A 176 13.67 -13.11 8.65
N SER A 177 12.98 -12.00 8.86
CA SER A 177 12.22 -11.30 7.83
C SER A 177 12.93 -10.03 7.33
N GLU A 178 14.11 -9.71 7.86
CA GLU A 178 14.85 -8.49 7.50
C GLU A 178 15.18 -8.47 6.00
N VAL A 179 15.76 -9.55 5.50
CA VAL A 179 16.18 -9.64 4.09
C VAL A 179 14.99 -9.51 3.12
N PRO A 180 13.91 -10.31 3.23
CA PRO A 180 12.79 -10.20 2.29
C PRO A 180 12.05 -8.85 2.40
N VAL A 181 11.88 -8.30 3.58
CA VAL A 181 11.28 -6.96 3.76
C VAL A 181 12.16 -5.90 3.09
N ARG A 182 13.46 -5.93 3.33
CA ARG A 182 14.40 -5.00 2.71
C ARG A 182 14.36 -5.08 1.18
N GLN A 183 14.38 -6.27 0.60
CA GLN A 183 14.31 -6.47 -0.84
C GLN A 183 13.04 -5.86 -1.45
N ILE A 184 11.89 -6.03 -0.79
CA ILE A 184 10.63 -5.44 -1.28
C ILE A 184 10.67 -3.91 -1.18
N LEU A 185 11.18 -3.35 -0.08
CA LEU A 185 11.30 -1.91 0.08
C LEU A 185 12.29 -1.31 -0.94
N GLU A 186 13.38 -2.01 -1.27
CA GLU A 186 14.30 -1.62 -2.35
C GLU A 186 13.60 -1.60 -3.72
N GLN A 187 12.67 -2.53 -3.98
CA GLN A 187 11.85 -2.51 -5.20
C GLN A 187 10.85 -1.35 -5.20
N VAL A 188 10.27 -0.99 -4.05
CA VAL A 188 9.41 0.20 -3.92
C VAL A 188 10.19 1.47 -4.23
N VAL A 189 11.39 1.61 -3.67
CA VAL A 189 12.31 2.72 -3.95
C VAL A 189 12.66 2.79 -5.45
N ALA A 190 13.08 1.67 -6.02
CA ALA A 190 13.44 1.59 -7.44
C ALA A 190 12.27 1.92 -8.38
N LYS A 191 11.03 1.57 -7.97
CA LYS A 191 9.84 1.80 -8.78
C LYS A 191 9.31 3.23 -8.69
N THR A 192 9.40 3.84 -7.51
CA THR A 192 8.92 5.21 -7.28
C THR A 192 9.94 6.28 -7.59
N GLY A 193 11.23 5.93 -7.64
CA GLY A 193 12.33 6.91 -7.73
C GLY A 193 12.52 7.75 -6.47
N ILE A 194 11.77 7.47 -5.38
CA ILE A 194 11.88 8.21 -4.13
C ILE A 194 13.08 7.67 -3.34
N PRO A 195 14.07 8.49 -2.98
CA PRO A 195 15.23 8.06 -2.23
C PRO A 195 14.87 7.42 -0.87
N PRO A 196 15.60 6.36 -0.44
CA PRO A 196 15.31 5.64 0.80
C PRO A 196 15.23 6.54 2.04
N PHE A 197 16.10 7.54 2.15
CA PHE A 197 16.14 8.45 3.30
C PHE A 197 14.86 9.30 3.42
N MET A 198 14.18 9.61 2.32
CA MET A 198 12.89 10.32 2.34
C MET A 198 11.72 9.43 2.80
N LEU A 199 11.87 8.12 2.65
CA LEU A 199 10.92 7.14 3.18
C LEU A 199 11.24 6.71 4.62
N GLY A 200 12.23 7.36 5.27
CA GLY A 200 12.68 7.01 6.63
C GLY A 200 13.52 5.72 6.68
N LEU A 201 14.01 5.25 5.54
CA LEU A 201 14.82 4.04 5.45
C LEU A 201 16.29 4.40 5.54
N SER A 202 16.95 4.01 6.63
CA SER A 202 18.34 4.35 6.95
C SER A 202 19.36 3.34 6.41
N TRP A 203 19.16 2.82 5.21
CA TRP A 203 20.12 1.86 4.64
C TRP A 203 21.39 2.56 4.16
N SER A 204 22.48 2.35 4.89
CA SER A 204 23.89 2.62 4.51
C SER A 204 24.09 3.72 3.45
N SER A 205 23.45 4.86 3.58
CA SER A 205 23.72 6.00 2.71
C SER A 205 24.81 6.87 3.34
N THR A 206 25.89 7.09 2.62
CA THR A 206 26.85 8.13 2.96
C THR A 206 26.23 9.49 2.61
N GLU A 207 26.68 10.57 3.28
CA GLU A 207 26.23 11.93 2.98
C GLU A 207 26.31 12.26 1.48
N ARG A 208 27.40 11.82 0.83
CA ARG A 208 27.61 12.01 -0.61
C ARG A 208 26.55 11.27 -1.45
N MET A 209 26.21 10.04 -1.10
CA MET A 209 25.15 9.29 -1.80
C MET A 209 23.78 9.95 -1.61
N SER A 210 23.47 10.42 -0.41
CA SER A 210 22.21 11.11 -0.14
C SER A 210 22.08 12.40 -0.95
N SER A 211 23.17 13.16 -1.11
CA SER A 211 23.21 14.35 -1.98
C SER A 211 22.94 14.00 -3.44
N GLN A 212 23.61 12.98 -3.98
CA GLN A 212 23.39 12.55 -5.37
C GLN A 212 21.95 12.04 -5.59
N GLN A 213 21.39 11.31 -4.63
CA GLN A 213 19.99 10.86 -4.70
C GLN A 213 19.00 12.03 -4.66
N ALA A 214 19.28 13.07 -3.87
CA ALA A 214 18.48 14.29 -3.85
C ALA A 214 18.52 15.04 -5.20
N ASP A 215 19.67 15.09 -5.85
CA ASP A 215 19.82 15.69 -7.19
C ASP A 215 19.02 14.90 -8.24
N MET A 216 19.05 13.57 -8.19
CA MET A 216 18.23 12.73 -9.06
C MET A 216 16.74 12.97 -8.84
N LEU A 217 16.27 13.01 -7.58
CA LEU A 217 14.89 13.33 -7.28
C LEU A 217 14.47 14.70 -7.79
N THR A 218 15.34 15.71 -7.67
CA THR A 218 15.10 17.06 -8.17
C THR A 218 14.90 17.04 -9.70
N THR A 219 15.66 16.20 -10.41
CA THR A 219 15.53 16.00 -11.85
C THR A 219 14.17 15.37 -12.21
N GLU A 220 13.75 14.33 -11.48
CA GLU A 220 12.43 13.69 -11.66
C GLU A 220 11.28 14.66 -11.38
N ILE A 221 11.36 15.44 -10.29
CA ILE A 221 10.37 16.48 -9.99
C ILE A 221 10.30 17.51 -11.12
N THR A 222 11.45 17.88 -11.70
CA THR A 222 11.50 18.82 -12.81
C THR A 222 10.86 18.22 -14.06
N ALA A 223 11.02 16.93 -14.33
CA ALA A 223 10.34 16.24 -15.43
C ALA A 223 8.81 16.25 -15.25
N ILE A 224 8.31 15.95 -14.04
CA ILE A 224 6.88 16.03 -13.73
C ILE A 224 6.34 17.46 -13.90
N ARG A 225 7.09 18.48 -13.46
CA ARG A 225 6.72 19.89 -13.67
C ARG A 225 6.58 20.25 -15.15
N ARG A 226 7.49 19.75 -15.99
CA ARG A 226 7.41 19.95 -17.45
C ARG A 226 6.16 19.34 -18.06
N THR A 227 5.71 18.19 -17.54
CA THR A 227 4.46 17.55 -17.97
C THR A 227 3.23 18.40 -17.63
N LEU A 228 3.27 19.16 -16.52
CA LEU A 228 2.19 20.07 -16.12
C LEU A 228 2.24 21.43 -16.81
N THR A 229 3.38 21.84 -17.35
CA THR A 229 3.55 23.18 -17.96
C THR A 229 2.48 23.49 -19.00
N PRO A 230 2.13 22.61 -19.96
CA PRO A 230 1.11 22.90 -20.96
C PRO A 230 -0.27 23.17 -20.36
N VAL A 231 -0.61 22.49 -19.27
CA VAL A 231 -1.89 22.69 -18.57
C VAL A 231 -1.94 24.07 -17.93
N VAL A 232 -0.87 24.46 -17.23
CA VAL A 232 -0.77 25.79 -16.60
C VAL A 232 -0.81 26.88 -17.66
N GLU A 233 -0.07 26.74 -18.76
CA GLU A 233 -0.09 27.69 -19.85
C GLU A 233 -1.47 27.85 -20.49
N ARG A 234 -2.21 26.72 -20.61
CA ARG A 234 -3.56 26.75 -21.17
C ARG A 234 -4.57 27.45 -20.25
N ILE A 235 -4.39 27.31 -18.93
CA ILE A 235 -5.21 28.05 -17.95
C ILE A 235 -4.88 29.55 -17.96
N CYS A 236 -3.63 29.93 -18.26
CA CYS A 236 -3.19 31.33 -18.24
C CYS A 236 -3.46 32.10 -19.57
N ARG A 237 -3.84 31.41 -20.64
CA ARG A 237 -4.20 32.01 -21.95
C ARG A 237 -5.68 32.32 -22.06
#